data_d4c1f16144467b33b40a514cf2f4aa67
#
_entry.id   d4c1f16144467b33b40a514cf2f4aa67
#
_cell.length_a   1.000
_cell.length_b   1.000
_cell.length_c   1.000
_cell.angle_alpha   90.00
_cell.angle_beta   90.00
_cell.angle_gamma   90.00
#
_symmetry.space_group_name_H-M   'P 1'
#
loop_
_entity.id
_entity.type
_entity.pdbx_description
1 polymer ?
#
loop_
_entity_poly.entity_id
_entity_poly.type
_entity_poly.pdbx_seq_one_letter_code
_entity_poly.pdbx_strand_id
1 'polypeptide(L)'
;MVAVVLAEARRMDVLVVGSGGREHALIEALARSPDAGRLLAAPGNAGMAQRAQCFDVGVADVKALVRLASEQSVDLVVVGPEAPLVAGLVDALADVGIPAMGPTKAAAQLEGSKVFTKDLCKRARIPTGGGKSFNEASEAIAWCTGLPEGKVVIKADGLAAGKGVIIADGPQGAVDAVRKMMLDEAFGSAGRRILVEDFLEGEELSITALVDGETVAVLEPSRDHKAACDGDTGPNTGGMGAYSPARLLTPRLYEQIEERVLIPTVHAMAREGRPFRGILYAGLMITEDGPMVLEYNVRGGDPEME
;
A
#
# COMPACT_ATOMS: atom_id res chain seq x y z
N MET A 1 51.52 20.09 -3.01
CA MET A 1 50.42 19.52 -3.81
C MET A 1 49.81 18.39 -2.98
N VAL A 2 48.77 18.66 -2.23
CA VAL A 2 48.08 17.65 -1.40
C VAL A 2 47.10 16.93 -2.32
N ALA A 3 47.37 15.67 -2.61
CA ALA A 3 46.40 14.83 -3.33
C ALA A 3 45.23 14.56 -2.40
N VAL A 4 44.11 15.19 -2.66
CA VAL A 4 42.83 14.82 -2.02
C VAL A 4 42.46 13.47 -2.66
N VAL A 5 42.71 12.39 -1.94
CA VAL A 5 42.14 11.08 -2.25
C VAL A 5 40.68 11.18 -1.93
N LEU A 6 39.85 11.44 -2.94
CA LEU A 6 38.40 11.22 -2.84
C LEU A 6 38.23 9.72 -2.60
N ALA A 7 37.88 9.34 -1.38
CA ALA A 7 37.45 7.98 -1.11
C ALA A 7 36.28 7.70 -2.07
N GLU A 8 36.42 6.72 -2.96
CA GLU A 8 35.29 6.25 -3.75
C GLU A 8 34.14 5.90 -2.78
N ALA A 9 33.00 6.52 -2.98
CA ALA A 9 31.82 6.22 -2.17
C ALA A 9 31.54 4.70 -2.30
N ARG A 10 31.52 4.01 -1.17
CA ARG A 10 31.22 2.56 -1.16
C ARG A 10 29.83 2.35 -1.74
N ARG A 11 29.72 1.53 -2.77
CA ARG A 11 28.44 1.13 -3.34
C ARG A 11 27.65 0.29 -2.34
N MET A 12 26.33 0.49 -2.31
CA MET A 12 25.44 -0.21 -1.39
C MET A 12 24.98 -1.55 -1.96
N ASP A 13 25.13 -2.61 -1.18
CA ASP A 13 24.55 -3.92 -1.47
C ASP A 13 23.07 -3.92 -1.04
N VAL A 14 22.15 -4.17 -1.98
CA VAL A 14 20.71 -4.03 -1.76
C VAL A 14 19.99 -5.35 -1.93
N LEU A 15 19.19 -5.73 -0.94
CA LEU A 15 18.25 -6.86 -1.02
C LEU A 15 16.84 -6.33 -1.32
N VAL A 16 16.26 -6.74 -2.44
CA VAL A 16 14.84 -6.49 -2.77
C VAL A 16 14.01 -7.71 -2.37
N VAL A 17 13.04 -7.51 -1.50
CA VAL A 17 12.11 -8.55 -1.05
C VAL A 17 10.87 -8.52 -1.92
N GLY A 18 10.57 -9.65 -2.59
CA GLY A 18 9.43 -9.85 -3.46
C GLY A 18 9.79 -10.50 -4.79
N SER A 19 8.80 -10.71 -5.66
CA SER A 19 8.95 -11.44 -6.93
C SER A 19 8.03 -10.95 -8.05
N GLY A 20 7.28 -9.87 -7.85
CA GLY A 20 6.36 -9.29 -8.83
C GLY A 20 7.03 -8.39 -9.86
N GLY A 21 6.22 -7.78 -10.74
CA GLY A 21 6.65 -6.78 -11.73
C GLY A 21 7.25 -5.55 -11.06
N ARG A 22 6.61 -5.04 -10.03
CA ARG A 22 7.11 -3.93 -9.19
C ARG A 22 8.53 -4.19 -8.68
N GLU A 23 8.81 -5.34 -8.09
CA GLU A 23 10.15 -5.68 -7.58
C GLU A 23 11.14 -5.84 -8.72
N HIS A 24 10.71 -6.35 -9.88
CA HIS A 24 11.56 -6.42 -11.07
C HIS A 24 11.93 -5.02 -11.57
N ALA A 25 10.97 -4.10 -11.64
CA ALA A 25 11.21 -2.70 -12.02
C ALA A 25 12.18 -2.00 -11.06
N LEU A 26 12.04 -2.25 -9.74
CA LEU A 26 12.98 -1.76 -8.72
C LEU A 26 14.42 -2.29 -8.96
N ILE A 27 14.59 -3.58 -9.24
CA ILE A 27 15.91 -4.17 -9.56
C ILE A 27 16.50 -3.52 -10.82
N GLU A 28 15.71 -3.31 -11.88
CA GLU A 28 16.18 -2.66 -13.10
C GLU A 28 16.54 -1.19 -12.88
N ALA A 29 15.82 -0.48 -12.01
CA ALA A 29 16.14 0.89 -11.64
C ALA A 29 17.43 0.97 -10.80
N LEU A 30 17.56 0.12 -9.80
CA LEU A 30 18.77 0.02 -8.95
C LEU A 30 20.00 -0.37 -9.76
N ALA A 31 19.89 -1.28 -10.72
CA ALA A 31 20.99 -1.70 -11.57
C ALA A 31 21.58 -0.55 -12.44
N ARG A 32 20.83 0.52 -12.64
CA ARG A 32 21.28 1.73 -13.34
C ARG A 32 21.89 2.78 -12.41
N SER A 33 21.76 2.61 -11.08
CA SER A 33 22.32 3.55 -10.11
C SER A 33 23.82 3.36 -9.96
N PRO A 34 24.63 4.41 -10.02
CA PRO A 34 26.07 4.33 -9.77
C PRO A 34 26.39 3.95 -8.31
N ASP A 35 25.44 4.16 -7.39
CA ASP A 35 25.60 3.89 -5.96
C ASP A 35 25.24 2.45 -5.58
N ALA A 36 24.62 1.68 -6.49
CA ALA A 36 24.31 0.28 -6.24
C ALA A 36 25.54 -0.62 -6.39
N GLY A 37 25.74 -1.48 -5.39
CA GLY A 37 26.69 -2.58 -5.39
C GLY A 37 26.05 -3.87 -5.90
N ARG A 38 26.14 -4.94 -5.08
CA ARG A 38 25.43 -6.19 -5.38
C ARG A 38 23.93 -6.01 -5.22
N LEU A 39 23.19 -6.54 -6.18
CA LEU A 39 21.73 -6.64 -6.08
C LEU A 39 21.35 -8.08 -5.74
N LEU A 40 20.51 -8.22 -4.73
CA LEU A 40 19.98 -9.47 -4.25
C LEU A 40 18.45 -9.41 -4.30
N ALA A 41 17.80 -10.57 -4.43
CA ALA A 41 16.34 -10.65 -4.42
C ALA A 41 15.85 -11.89 -3.64
N ALA A 42 14.73 -11.79 -2.94
CA ALA A 42 14.12 -12.89 -2.21
C ALA A 42 12.58 -12.84 -2.28
N PRO A 43 11.93 -13.83 -2.91
CA PRO A 43 12.50 -14.92 -3.68
C PRO A 43 13.05 -14.50 -5.05
N GLY A 44 12.64 -13.33 -5.59
CA GLY A 44 12.95 -12.90 -6.93
C GLY A 44 12.16 -13.69 -8.00
N ASN A 45 12.53 -13.45 -9.26
CA ASN A 45 11.96 -14.15 -10.43
C ASN A 45 13.02 -14.28 -11.54
N ALA A 46 12.69 -14.98 -12.63
CA ALA A 46 13.63 -15.25 -13.73
C ALA A 46 14.12 -13.97 -14.44
N GLY A 47 13.33 -12.89 -14.48
CA GLY A 47 13.74 -11.60 -15.02
C GLY A 47 14.76 -10.92 -14.10
N MET A 48 14.44 -10.84 -12.80
CA MET A 48 15.32 -10.28 -11.79
C MET A 48 16.67 -11.00 -11.71
N ALA A 49 16.71 -12.33 -11.93
CA ALA A 49 17.92 -13.14 -11.92
C ALA A 49 18.95 -12.74 -13.00
N GLN A 50 18.57 -11.91 -13.97
CA GLN A 50 19.51 -11.35 -14.97
C GLN A 50 20.38 -10.21 -14.39
N ARG A 51 19.94 -9.58 -13.29
CA ARG A 51 20.56 -8.42 -12.66
C ARG A 51 20.91 -8.64 -11.19
N ALA A 52 20.21 -9.56 -10.51
CA ALA A 52 20.32 -9.80 -9.08
C ALA A 52 20.57 -11.27 -8.77
N GLN A 53 21.23 -11.55 -7.66
CA GLN A 53 21.30 -12.90 -7.12
C GLN A 53 19.99 -13.20 -6.40
N CYS A 54 19.23 -14.20 -6.86
CA CYS A 54 17.98 -14.62 -6.25
C CYS A 54 18.20 -15.72 -5.22
N PHE A 55 17.47 -15.63 -4.11
CA PHE A 55 17.51 -16.59 -3.00
C PHE A 55 16.12 -17.14 -2.75
N ASP A 56 15.97 -18.45 -2.65
CA ASP A 56 14.67 -19.10 -2.41
C ASP A 56 14.21 -18.92 -0.94
N VAL A 57 13.85 -17.67 -0.61
CA VAL A 57 13.30 -17.29 0.69
C VAL A 57 11.98 -16.59 0.47
N GLY A 58 10.90 -17.17 0.99
CA GLY A 58 9.55 -16.64 0.83
C GLY A 58 9.32 -15.34 1.61
N VAL A 59 8.53 -14.43 1.04
CA VAL A 59 8.25 -13.09 1.63
C VAL A 59 7.57 -13.15 3.02
N ALA A 60 6.92 -14.25 3.36
CA ALA A 60 6.27 -14.44 4.65
C ALA A 60 7.25 -14.91 5.76
N ASP A 61 8.42 -15.40 5.41
CA ASP A 61 9.42 -15.86 6.39
C ASP A 61 10.34 -14.74 6.84
N VAL A 62 9.84 -13.88 7.74
CA VAL A 62 10.58 -12.75 8.30
C VAL A 62 11.93 -13.19 8.89
N LYS A 63 11.97 -14.32 9.60
CA LYS A 63 13.22 -14.80 10.23
C LYS A 63 14.27 -15.20 9.21
N ALA A 64 13.86 -15.90 8.14
CA ALA A 64 14.79 -16.29 7.08
C ALA A 64 15.26 -15.06 6.27
N LEU A 65 14.40 -14.06 6.04
CA LEU A 65 14.77 -12.80 5.38
C LEU A 65 15.81 -12.01 6.18
N VAL A 66 15.62 -11.87 7.50
CA VAL A 66 16.61 -11.20 8.39
C VAL A 66 17.93 -11.95 8.40
N ARG A 67 17.89 -13.29 8.50
CA ARG A 67 19.10 -14.13 8.44
C ARG A 67 19.83 -13.94 7.11
N LEU A 68 19.11 -14.02 5.98
CA LEU A 68 19.69 -13.80 4.64
C LEU A 68 20.35 -12.42 4.55
N ALA A 69 19.68 -11.36 4.97
CA ALA A 69 20.21 -10.00 4.93
C ALA A 69 21.50 -9.87 5.75
N SER A 70 21.55 -10.52 6.93
CA SER A 70 22.74 -10.55 7.80
C SER A 70 23.88 -11.37 7.19
N GLU A 71 23.62 -12.59 6.72
CA GLU A 71 24.62 -13.48 6.11
C GLU A 71 25.24 -12.88 4.85
N GLN A 72 24.44 -12.16 4.06
CA GLN A 72 24.90 -11.48 2.85
C GLN A 72 25.48 -10.10 3.13
N SER A 73 25.43 -9.62 4.37
CA SER A 73 25.96 -8.30 4.79
C SER A 73 25.41 -7.17 3.91
N VAL A 74 24.11 -7.16 3.62
CA VAL A 74 23.49 -6.12 2.80
C VAL A 74 23.44 -4.78 3.55
N ASP A 75 23.57 -3.69 2.82
CA ASP A 75 23.55 -2.33 3.37
C ASP A 75 22.12 -1.78 3.46
N LEU A 76 21.19 -2.28 2.63
CA LEU A 76 19.80 -1.84 2.58
C LEU A 76 18.86 -2.98 2.15
N VAL A 77 17.71 -3.07 2.81
CA VAL A 77 16.61 -3.94 2.36
C VAL A 77 15.46 -3.08 1.82
N VAL A 78 15.02 -3.35 0.60
CA VAL A 78 13.82 -2.73 -0.01
C VAL A 78 12.68 -3.73 -0.02
N VAL A 79 11.59 -3.41 0.65
CA VAL A 79 10.45 -4.32 0.80
C VAL A 79 9.38 -3.97 -0.23
N GLY A 80 9.15 -4.86 -1.19
CA GLY A 80 8.18 -4.67 -2.26
C GLY A 80 6.73 -4.88 -1.81
N PRO A 81 6.35 -6.10 -1.32
CA PRO A 81 4.96 -6.40 -0.97
C PRO A 81 4.61 -5.97 0.47
N GLU A 82 3.31 -5.84 0.74
CA GLU A 82 2.76 -5.42 2.02
C GLU A 82 2.86 -6.50 3.12
N ALA A 83 2.80 -7.76 2.75
CA ALA A 83 2.72 -8.86 3.73
C ALA A 83 3.91 -8.89 4.72
N PRO A 84 5.18 -8.82 4.29
CA PRO A 84 6.31 -8.76 5.22
C PRO A 84 6.34 -7.46 6.04
N LEU A 85 5.83 -6.33 5.52
CA LEU A 85 5.73 -5.08 6.26
C LEU A 85 4.75 -5.22 7.45
N VAL A 86 3.57 -5.75 7.18
CA VAL A 86 2.55 -6.01 8.22
C VAL A 86 3.02 -7.09 9.20
N ALA A 87 3.84 -8.03 8.75
CA ALA A 87 4.45 -9.04 9.63
C ALA A 87 5.55 -8.47 10.53
N GLY A 88 6.15 -7.30 10.20
CA GLY A 88 7.17 -6.63 11.01
C GLY A 88 8.60 -6.89 10.56
N LEU A 89 8.83 -7.11 9.27
CA LEU A 89 10.18 -7.33 8.72
C LEU A 89 11.10 -6.13 9.00
N VAL A 90 10.58 -4.90 8.86
CA VAL A 90 11.38 -3.68 9.08
C VAL A 90 11.83 -3.56 10.54
N ASP A 91 10.94 -3.87 11.49
CA ASP A 91 11.26 -3.89 12.92
C ASP A 91 12.36 -4.92 13.21
N ALA A 92 12.21 -6.15 12.67
CA ALA A 92 13.17 -7.23 12.87
C ALA A 92 14.55 -6.95 12.22
N LEU A 93 14.61 -6.23 11.11
CA LEU A 93 15.85 -5.77 10.49
C LEU A 93 16.52 -4.68 11.32
N ALA A 94 15.73 -3.75 11.87
CA ALA A 94 16.23 -2.70 12.75
C ALA A 94 16.86 -3.25 14.03
N ASP A 95 16.28 -4.32 14.61
CA ASP A 95 16.83 -5.02 15.79
C ASP A 95 18.25 -5.58 15.56
N VAL A 96 18.62 -5.87 14.31
CA VAL A 96 19.97 -6.33 13.94
C VAL A 96 20.78 -5.26 13.24
N GLY A 97 20.31 -4.00 13.22
CA GLY A 97 21.03 -2.85 12.67
C GLY A 97 21.08 -2.76 11.16
N ILE A 98 20.18 -3.42 10.43
CA ILE A 98 20.11 -3.38 8.96
C ILE A 98 19.03 -2.37 8.55
N PRO A 99 19.38 -1.30 7.81
CA PRO A 99 18.40 -0.36 7.28
C PRO A 99 17.41 -1.01 6.32
N ALA A 100 16.15 -0.58 6.39
CA ALA A 100 15.13 -1.05 5.46
C ALA A 100 14.25 0.10 4.95
N MET A 101 13.89 0.07 3.68
CA MET A 101 12.90 0.95 3.07
C MET A 101 11.52 0.30 3.21
N GLY A 102 10.71 0.87 4.07
CA GLY A 102 9.36 0.42 4.41
C GLY A 102 8.97 0.86 5.82
N PRO A 103 7.66 0.90 6.13
CA PRO A 103 7.18 1.24 7.46
C PRO A 103 7.38 0.10 8.46
N THR A 104 7.44 0.47 9.75
CA THR A 104 7.36 -0.49 10.85
C THR A 104 6.01 -1.22 10.84
N LYS A 105 5.93 -2.36 11.53
CA LYS A 105 4.67 -3.11 11.71
C LYS A 105 3.52 -2.23 12.21
N ALA A 106 3.82 -1.31 13.14
CA ALA A 106 2.85 -0.39 13.69
C ALA A 106 2.35 0.61 12.65
N ALA A 107 3.22 1.14 11.79
CA ALA A 107 2.85 2.06 10.71
C ALA A 107 2.22 1.33 9.52
N ALA A 108 2.60 0.08 9.25
CA ALA A 108 2.01 -0.75 8.20
C ALA A 108 0.52 -1.09 8.44
N GLN A 109 -0.03 -0.82 9.63
CA GLN A 109 -1.46 -0.91 9.89
C GLN A 109 -2.28 0.03 8.99
N LEU A 110 -1.67 1.05 8.42
CA LEU A 110 -2.31 1.96 7.47
C LEU A 110 -2.82 1.23 6.20
N GLU A 111 -2.19 0.11 5.79
CA GLU A 111 -2.69 -0.79 4.76
C GLU A 111 -3.29 -2.07 5.38
N GLY A 112 -2.68 -2.55 6.46
CA GLY A 112 -3.02 -3.82 7.12
C GLY A 112 -4.40 -3.84 7.76
N SER A 113 -5.00 -2.68 8.07
CA SER A 113 -6.35 -2.56 8.62
C SER A 113 -7.11 -1.36 8.03
N LYS A 114 -8.15 -1.66 7.26
CA LYS A 114 -9.03 -0.63 6.68
C LYS A 114 -9.82 0.13 7.75
N VAL A 115 -10.15 -0.57 8.84
CA VAL A 115 -10.81 0.06 9.98
C VAL A 115 -9.87 1.01 10.70
N PHE A 116 -8.60 0.63 10.92
CA PHE A 116 -7.60 1.55 11.49
C PHE A 116 -7.47 2.82 10.62
N THR A 117 -7.36 2.64 9.31
CA THR A 117 -7.28 3.75 8.35
C THR A 117 -8.50 4.65 8.39
N LYS A 118 -9.71 4.07 8.43
CA LYS A 118 -10.94 4.84 8.54
C LYS A 118 -11.00 5.64 9.85
N ASP A 119 -10.62 5.04 10.96
CA ASP A 119 -10.60 5.70 12.26
C ASP A 119 -9.52 6.79 12.32
N LEU A 120 -8.35 6.57 11.73
CA LEU A 120 -7.30 7.60 11.57
C LEU A 120 -7.83 8.80 10.78
N CYS A 121 -8.44 8.54 9.61
CA CYS A 121 -9.02 9.60 8.77
C CYS A 121 -10.06 10.43 9.54
N LYS A 122 -10.96 9.77 10.28
CA LYS A 122 -11.95 10.47 11.12
C LYS A 122 -11.30 11.35 12.19
N ARG A 123 -10.34 10.81 12.94
CA ARG A 123 -9.64 11.55 14.00
C ARG A 123 -8.82 12.73 13.49
N ALA A 124 -8.15 12.53 12.36
CA ALA A 124 -7.30 13.53 11.72
C ALA A 124 -8.05 14.46 10.75
N ARG A 125 -9.37 14.27 10.57
CA ARG A 125 -10.22 15.01 9.62
C ARG A 125 -9.72 14.93 8.18
N ILE A 126 -9.16 13.79 7.80
CA ILE A 126 -8.76 13.49 6.43
C ILE A 126 -10.03 13.13 5.64
N PRO A 127 -10.27 13.73 4.46
CA PRO A 127 -11.45 13.46 3.67
C PRO A 127 -11.52 11.99 3.23
N THR A 128 -12.63 11.33 3.52
CA THR A 128 -12.91 9.93 3.13
C THR A 128 -14.41 9.70 3.19
N GLY A 129 -14.95 8.72 2.50
CA GLY A 129 -16.36 8.34 2.57
C GLY A 129 -16.80 8.04 4.00
N GLY A 130 -18.06 8.29 4.33
CA GLY A 130 -18.66 7.85 5.59
C GLY A 130 -18.55 6.33 5.71
N GLY A 131 -18.57 5.82 6.95
CA GLY A 131 -18.50 4.36 7.11
C GLY A 131 -18.58 3.91 8.56
N LYS A 132 -18.93 2.62 8.72
CA LYS A 132 -19.07 1.95 10.01
C LYS A 132 -18.46 0.55 9.95
N SER A 133 -17.68 0.20 10.98
CA SER A 133 -17.08 -1.13 11.11
C SER A 133 -17.95 -2.06 11.95
N PHE A 134 -17.88 -3.36 11.64
CA PHE A 134 -18.62 -4.40 12.32
C PHE A 134 -17.73 -5.62 12.59
N ASN A 135 -17.82 -6.15 13.81
CA ASN A 135 -17.19 -7.40 14.22
C ASN A 135 -18.16 -8.59 14.21
N GLU A 136 -19.49 -8.30 14.19
CA GLU A 136 -20.55 -9.30 14.24
C GLU A 136 -21.42 -9.22 12.98
N ALA A 137 -21.58 -10.35 12.31
CA ALA A 137 -22.35 -10.44 11.06
C ALA A 137 -23.82 -10.04 11.26
N SER A 138 -24.43 -10.39 12.39
CA SER A 138 -25.82 -10.04 12.71
C SER A 138 -26.05 -8.52 12.80
N GLU A 139 -25.10 -7.79 13.40
CA GLU A 139 -25.16 -6.34 13.50
C GLU A 139 -24.95 -5.68 12.13
N ALA A 140 -24.00 -6.20 11.34
CA ALA A 140 -23.75 -5.71 9.98
C ALA A 140 -24.97 -5.92 9.07
N ILE A 141 -25.61 -7.11 9.12
CA ILE A 141 -26.81 -7.42 8.36
C ILE A 141 -27.97 -6.48 8.78
N ALA A 142 -28.21 -6.31 10.08
CA ALA A 142 -29.24 -5.41 10.58
C ALA A 142 -29.03 -3.97 10.10
N TRP A 143 -27.77 -3.50 10.13
CA TRP A 143 -27.41 -2.17 9.61
C TRP A 143 -27.66 -2.07 8.10
N CYS A 144 -27.18 -3.04 7.31
CA CYS A 144 -27.31 -3.04 5.85
C CYS A 144 -28.78 -3.11 5.39
N THR A 145 -29.62 -3.81 6.13
CA THR A 145 -31.07 -3.86 5.83
C THR A 145 -31.75 -2.49 5.94
N GLY A 146 -31.20 -1.58 6.75
CA GLY A 146 -31.73 -0.21 6.91
C GLY A 146 -31.09 0.83 5.98
N LEU A 147 -30.20 0.43 5.07
CA LEU A 147 -29.59 1.38 4.12
C LEU A 147 -30.62 1.85 3.07
N PRO A 148 -30.43 3.05 2.51
CA PRO A 148 -31.18 3.49 1.34
C PRO A 148 -30.79 2.67 0.11
N GLU A 149 -31.64 2.74 -0.93
CA GLU A 149 -31.27 2.22 -2.24
C GLU A 149 -30.06 2.95 -2.82
N GLY A 150 -29.23 2.23 -3.57
CA GLY A 150 -28.03 2.74 -4.17
C GLY A 150 -26.79 1.89 -3.84
N LYS A 151 -25.65 2.30 -4.36
CA LYS A 151 -24.40 1.58 -4.18
C LYS A 151 -23.81 1.81 -2.79
N VAL A 152 -23.23 0.76 -2.23
CA VAL A 152 -22.49 0.78 -0.96
C VAL A 152 -21.26 -0.11 -1.08
N VAL A 153 -20.20 0.21 -0.36
CA VAL A 153 -18.93 -0.53 -0.43
C VAL A 153 -18.73 -1.31 0.87
N ILE A 154 -18.52 -2.63 0.73
CA ILE A 154 -18.20 -3.50 1.85
C ILE A 154 -16.75 -3.96 1.70
N LYS A 155 -15.92 -3.70 2.73
CA LYS A 155 -14.49 -4.02 2.71
C LYS A 155 -14.15 -4.96 3.86
N ALA A 156 -13.45 -6.07 3.56
CA ALA A 156 -12.84 -6.92 4.57
C ALA A 156 -11.67 -6.18 5.25
N ASP A 157 -11.55 -6.30 6.58
CA ASP A 157 -10.50 -5.66 7.38
C ASP A 157 -9.26 -6.53 7.44
N GLY A 158 -8.31 -6.26 6.56
CA GLY A 158 -7.06 -7.00 6.46
C GLY A 158 -6.53 -7.04 5.02
N LEU A 159 -5.40 -7.73 4.86
CA LEU A 159 -4.82 -7.98 3.54
C LEU A 159 -5.66 -9.03 2.80
N ALA A 160 -6.18 -8.66 1.64
CA ALA A 160 -7.02 -9.53 0.81
C ALA A 160 -6.62 -9.50 -0.67
N ALA A 161 -5.37 -9.12 -0.98
CA ALA A 161 -4.79 -9.08 -2.33
C ALA A 161 -5.71 -8.36 -3.36
N GLY A 162 -6.24 -7.17 -2.98
CA GLY A 162 -7.14 -6.38 -3.83
C GLY A 162 -8.56 -6.94 -3.98
N LYS A 163 -8.86 -8.14 -3.47
CA LYS A 163 -10.15 -8.82 -3.66
C LYS A 163 -11.14 -8.63 -2.50
N GLY A 164 -10.71 -8.02 -1.40
CA GLY A 164 -11.51 -7.83 -0.19
C GLY A 164 -12.50 -6.67 -0.24
N VAL A 165 -12.91 -6.22 -1.42
CA VAL A 165 -13.85 -5.10 -1.62
C VAL A 165 -15.00 -5.58 -2.50
N ILE A 166 -16.23 -5.38 -2.05
CA ILE A 166 -17.46 -5.66 -2.81
C ILE A 166 -18.26 -4.36 -2.89
N ILE A 167 -18.54 -3.92 -4.11
CA ILE A 167 -19.51 -2.85 -4.37
C ILE A 167 -20.86 -3.55 -4.50
N ALA A 168 -21.76 -3.28 -3.57
CA ALA A 168 -23.09 -3.87 -3.52
C ALA A 168 -24.13 -2.85 -3.99
N ASP A 169 -25.22 -3.33 -4.58
CA ASP A 169 -26.33 -2.51 -5.02
C ASP A 169 -27.52 -2.75 -4.10
N GLY A 170 -27.95 -1.69 -3.43
CA GLY A 170 -29.03 -1.69 -2.47
C GLY A 170 -28.81 -2.51 -1.20
N PRO A 171 -29.79 -2.48 -0.29
CA PRO A 171 -29.71 -3.16 1.01
C PRO A 171 -29.51 -4.68 0.89
N GLN A 172 -30.20 -5.33 -0.05
CA GLN A 172 -30.09 -6.78 -0.20
C GLN A 172 -28.71 -7.19 -0.70
N GLY A 173 -28.14 -6.47 -1.70
CA GLY A 173 -26.78 -6.70 -2.17
C GLY A 173 -25.74 -6.51 -1.06
N ALA A 174 -25.94 -5.52 -0.19
CA ALA A 174 -25.08 -5.30 0.98
C ALA A 174 -25.16 -6.46 1.98
N VAL A 175 -26.37 -6.95 2.28
CA VAL A 175 -26.56 -8.14 3.16
C VAL A 175 -25.85 -9.38 2.58
N ASP A 176 -25.97 -9.61 1.28
CA ASP A 176 -25.35 -10.77 0.63
C ASP A 176 -23.82 -10.63 0.64
N ALA A 177 -23.27 -9.44 0.45
CA ALA A 177 -21.83 -9.17 0.58
C ALA A 177 -21.33 -9.42 2.02
N VAL A 178 -22.07 -8.97 3.04
CA VAL A 178 -21.74 -9.24 4.45
C VAL A 178 -21.72 -10.74 4.73
N ARG A 179 -22.72 -11.49 4.27
CA ARG A 179 -22.76 -12.96 4.43
C ARG A 179 -21.55 -13.62 3.79
N LYS A 180 -21.25 -13.27 2.55
CA LYS A 180 -20.10 -13.79 1.82
C LYS A 180 -18.77 -13.52 2.54
N MET A 181 -18.60 -12.33 3.12
CA MET A 181 -17.36 -11.95 3.81
C MET A 181 -17.24 -12.59 5.19
N MET A 182 -18.29 -12.50 6.01
CA MET A 182 -18.23 -12.84 7.43
C MET A 182 -18.69 -14.25 7.77
N LEU A 183 -19.61 -14.84 6.99
CA LEU A 183 -20.18 -16.16 7.27
C LEU A 183 -19.58 -17.26 6.39
N ASP A 184 -19.35 -16.99 5.11
CA ASP A 184 -18.81 -17.96 4.16
C ASP A 184 -17.28 -18.02 4.20
N GLU A 185 -16.63 -17.19 5.05
CA GLU A 185 -15.17 -17.08 5.22
C GLU A 185 -14.40 -16.90 3.91
N ALA A 186 -15.03 -16.29 2.88
CA ALA A 186 -14.45 -16.14 1.54
C ALA A 186 -13.09 -15.41 1.53
N PHE A 187 -12.78 -14.65 2.58
CA PHE A 187 -11.54 -13.89 2.76
C PHE A 187 -10.75 -14.32 4.01
N GLY A 188 -11.01 -15.51 4.53
CA GLY A 188 -10.33 -16.05 5.71
C GLY A 188 -10.41 -15.11 6.92
N SER A 189 -9.32 -14.94 7.64
CA SER A 189 -9.29 -14.07 8.83
C SER A 189 -9.59 -12.59 8.56
N ALA A 190 -9.34 -12.09 7.35
CA ALA A 190 -9.64 -10.71 6.97
C ALA A 190 -11.16 -10.43 6.92
N GLY A 191 -11.97 -11.45 6.65
CA GLY A 191 -13.44 -11.33 6.62
C GLY A 191 -14.11 -11.31 7.99
N ARG A 192 -13.39 -11.58 9.09
CA ARG A 192 -13.99 -11.58 10.45
C ARG A 192 -14.43 -10.20 10.92
N ARG A 193 -13.88 -9.16 10.37
CA ARG A 193 -14.26 -7.77 10.60
C ARG A 193 -14.42 -7.08 9.26
N ILE A 194 -15.44 -6.28 9.13
CA ILE A 194 -15.72 -5.54 7.89
C ILE A 194 -15.92 -4.06 8.15
N LEU A 195 -15.76 -3.29 7.08
CA LEU A 195 -16.08 -1.89 7.00
C LEU A 195 -17.13 -1.71 5.91
N VAL A 196 -18.26 -1.10 6.25
CA VAL A 196 -19.30 -0.68 5.30
C VAL A 196 -19.14 0.82 5.08
N GLU A 197 -18.98 1.25 3.83
CA GLU A 197 -18.69 2.64 3.46
C GLU A 197 -19.64 3.16 2.40
N ASP A 198 -19.82 4.48 2.37
CA ASP A 198 -20.48 5.16 1.28
C ASP A 198 -19.74 4.92 -0.03
N PHE A 199 -20.50 4.69 -1.09
CA PHE A 199 -19.96 4.67 -2.44
C PHE A 199 -19.63 6.11 -2.88
N LEU A 200 -18.41 6.35 -3.32
CA LEU A 200 -17.97 7.65 -3.81
C LEU A 200 -18.01 7.66 -5.34
N GLU A 201 -18.60 8.71 -5.90
CA GLU A 201 -18.61 8.98 -7.35
C GLU A 201 -17.53 9.97 -7.71
N GLY A 202 -16.78 9.70 -8.78
CA GLY A 202 -15.68 10.56 -9.24
C GLY A 202 -14.70 9.83 -10.14
N GLU A 203 -13.50 10.37 -10.24
CA GLU A 203 -12.39 9.75 -10.96
C GLU A 203 -11.30 9.29 -9.99
N GLU A 204 -10.82 8.06 -10.18
CA GLU A 204 -9.72 7.54 -9.37
C GLU A 204 -8.38 8.19 -9.74
N LEU A 205 -7.56 8.46 -8.72
CA LEU A 205 -6.22 9.00 -8.84
C LEU A 205 -5.31 8.33 -7.81
N SER A 206 -4.13 7.92 -8.25
CA SER A 206 -3.10 7.32 -7.41
C SER A 206 -1.98 8.32 -7.16
N ILE A 207 -1.72 8.61 -5.89
CA ILE A 207 -0.61 9.48 -5.46
C ILE A 207 0.37 8.67 -4.66
N THR A 208 1.61 8.64 -5.12
CA THR A 208 2.73 7.99 -4.43
C THR A 208 3.66 9.03 -3.86
N ALA A 209 4.10 8.85 -2.63
CA ALA A 209 5.06 9.73 -1.97
C ALA A 209 6.13 8.96 -1.21
N LEU A 210 7.35 9.50 -1.18
CA LEU A 210 8.40 9.08 -0.26
C LEU A 210 8.27 9.84 1.05
N VAL A 211 8.31 9.13 2.17
CA VAL A 211 8.11 9.70 3.51
C VAL A 211 9.22 9.21 4.44
N ASP A 212 9.80 10.12 5.22
CA ASP A 212 10.84 9.80 6.22
C ASP A 212 10.40 9.98 7.68
N GLY A 213 9.11 10.17 7.88
CA GLY A 213 8.48 10.42 9.19
C GLY A 213 7.99 11.85 9.37
N GLU A 214 8.58 12.82 8.66
CA GLU A 214 8.24 14.24 8.71
C GLU A 214 8.07 14.85 7.33
N THR A 215 8.99 14.55 6.41
CA THR A 215 9.00 15.07 5.04
C THR A 215 8.21 14.16 4.10
N VAL A 216 7.49 14.78 3.17
CA VAL A 216 6.74 14.10 2.13
C VAL A 216 7.24 14.59 0.77
N ALA A 217 7.80 13.68 -0.04
CA ALA A 217 8.22 13.96 -1.40
C ALA A 217 7.29 13.22 -2.37
N VAL A 218 6.39 13.94 -3.00
CA VAL A 218 5.39 13.38 -3.93
C VAL A 218 6.03 13.04 -5.26
N LEU A 219 5.75 11.84 -5.77
CA LEU A 219 6.16 11.39 -7.10
C LEU A 219 5.09 11.75 -8.14
N GLU A 220 5.39 11.52 -9.43
CA GLU A 220 4.43 11.72 -10.50
C GLU A 220 3.13 10.92 -10.24
N PRO A 221 1.97 11.54 -10.44
CA PRO A 221 0.68 10.89 -10.24
C PRO A 221 0.45 9.81 -11.29
N SER A 222 -0.25 8.78 -10.91
CA SER A 222 -0.64 7.70 -11.80
C SER A 222 -2.15 7.44 -11.73
N ARG A 223 -2.66 6.76 -12.73
CA ARG A 223 -4.02 6.23 -12.75
C ARG A 223 -3.96 4.75 -13.10
N ASP A 224 -4.45 3.93 -12.20
CA ASP A 224 -4.61 2.50 -12.37
C ASP A 224 -6.00 2.15 -12.92
N HIS A 225 -6.07 1.10 -13.74
CA HIS A 225 -7.29 0.51 -14.25
C HIS A 225 -7.54 -0.83 -13.55
N LYS A 226 -8.36 -0.81 -12.48
CA LYS A 226 -8.60 -1.97 -11.61
C LYS A 226 -9.65 -2.93 -12.16
N ALA A 227 -10.63 -2.44 -12.92
CA ALA A 227 -11.69 -3.27 -13.46
C ALA A 227 -11.19 -4.18 -14.59
N ALA A 228 -11.65 -5.44 -14.61
CA ALA A 228 -11.19 -6.44 -15.55
C ALA A 228 -11.67 -6.24 -16.99
N CYS A 229 -12.74 -5.46 -17.21
CA CYS A 229 -13.38 -5.30 -18.52
C CYS A 229 -13.40 -3.84 -18.96
N ASP A 230 -13.60 -3.62 -20.26
CA ASP A 230 -13.73 -2.29 -20.87
C ASP A 230 -14.84 -1.47 -20.23
N GLY A 231 -14.64 -0.15 -20.16
CA GLY A 231 -15.59 0.78 -19.58
C GLY A 231 -15.67 0.73 -18.05
N ASP A 232 -14.58 0.35 -17.37
CA ASP A 232 -14.49 0.22 -15.90
C ASP A 232 -15.57 -0.72 -15.33
N THR A 233 -15.77 -1.87 -15.99
CA THR A 233 -16.76 -2.87 -15.63
C THR A 233 -16.12 -4.21 -15.21
N GLY A 234 -16.91 -5.07 -14.55
CA GLY A 234 -16.43 -6.37 -14.08
C GLY A 234 -15.79 -6.34 -12.70
N PRO A 235 -15.20 -7.46 -12.27
CA PRO A 235 -14.57 -7.54 -10.95
C PRO A 235 -13.28 -6.71 -10.89
N ASN A 236 -12.97 -6.17 -9.71
CA ASN A 236 -11.68 -5.55 -9.46
C ASN A 236 -10.55 -6.57 -9.49
N THR A 237 -9.41 -6.15 -10.04
CA THR A 237 -8.14 -6.91 -10.10
C THR A 237 -7.08 -6.20 -9.25
N GLY A 238 -5.84 -6.70 -9.28
CA GLY A 238 -4.69 -5.99 -8.71
C GLY A 238 -4.23 -4.77 -9.52
N GLY A 239 -4.75 -4.61 -10.74
CA GLY A 239 -4.41 -3.59 -11.73
C GLY A 239 -4.23 -4.23 -13.09
N MET A 240 -4.95 -3.72 -14.09
CA MET A 240 -4.84 -4.17 -15.49
C MET A 240 -3.78 -3.38 -16.26
N GLY A 241 -3.30 -2.31 -15.69
CA GLY A 241 -2.30 -1.41 -16.19
C GLY A 241 -2.49 -0.02 -15.61
N ALA A 242 -1.42 0.75 -15.55
CA ALA A 242 -1.43 2.13 -15.10
C ALA A 242 -0.77 3.05 -16.13
N TYR A 243 -1.06 4.32 -16.05
CA TYR A 243 -0.32 5.34 -16.80
C TYR A 243 0.08 6.50 -15.90
N SER A 244 1.24 7.09 -16.21
CA SER A 244 1.80 8.27 -15.54
C SER A 244 2.42 9.19 -16.61
N PRO A 245 2.34 10.53 -16.46
CA PRO A 245 1.57 11.24 -15.42
C PRO A 245 0.07 11.23 -15.70
N ALA A 246 -0.74 11.19 -14.62
CA ALA A 246 -2.18 11.29 -14.73
C ALA A 246 -2.61 12.75 -15.00
N ARG A 247 -3.35 12.98 -16.11
CA ARG A 247 -3.76 14.32 -16.55
C ARG A 247 -4.76 15.00 -15.62
N LEU A 248 -5.38 14.25 -14.72
CA LEU A 248 -6.37 14.75 -13.76
C LEU A 248 -5.75 15.71 -12.74
N LEU A 249 -4.45 15.55 -12.42
CA LEU A 249 -3.79 16.34 -11.39
C LEU A 249 -3.47 17.75 -11.88
N THR A 250 -4.27 18.71 -11.43
CA THR A 250 -4.00 20.14 -11.59
C THR A 250 -3.16 20.67 -10.42
N PRO A 251 -2.45 21.82 -10.54
CA PRO A 251 -1.73 22.41 -9.41
C PRO A 251 -2.60 22.64 -8.17
N ARG A 252 -3.84 23.08 -8.35
CA ARG A 252 -4.80 23.30 -7.26
C ARG A 252 -5.19 21.96 -6.57
N LEU A 253 -5.42 20.91 -7.36
CA LEU A 253 -5.75 19.60 -6.83
C LEU A 253 -4.57 19.02 -6.09
N TYR A 254 -3.34 19.22 -6.58
CA TYR A 254 -2.11 18.82 -5.90
C TYR A 254 -2.02 19.45 -4.51
N GLU A 255 -2.17 20.77 -4.40
CA GLU A 255 -2.18 21.49 -3.12
C GLU A 255 -3.24 20.92 -2.16
N GLN A 256 -4.45 20.67 -2.66
CA GLN A 256 -5.52 20.08 -1.83
C GLN A 256 -5.17 18.67 -1.32
N ILE A 257 -4.56 17.83 -2.16
CA ILE A 257 -4.15 16.48 -1.76
C ILE A 257 -3.02 16.55 -0.71
N GLU A 258 -2.04 17.41 -0.95
CA GLU A 258 -0.94 17.58 0.02
C GLU A 258 -1.45 18.08 1.37
N GLU A 259 -2.24 19.17 1.40
CA GLU A 259 -2.71 19.81 2.62
C GLU A 259 -3.79 19.03 3.36
N ARG A 260 -4.69 18.34 2.64
CA ARG A 260 -5.85 17.68 3.24
C ARG A 260 -5.68 16.18 3.43
N VAL A 261 -4.73 15.55 2.72
CA VAL A 261 -4.55 14.10 2.75
C VAL A 261 -3.15 13.72 3.22
N LEU A 262 -2.08 14.06 2.49
CA LEU A 262 -0.76 13.51 2.74
C LEU A 262 -0.16 14.01 4.06
N ILE A 263 -0.05 15.33 4.23
CA ILE A 263 0.50 15.94 5.44
C ILE A 263 -0.30 15.54 6.70
N PRO A 264 -1.65 15.63 6.72
CA PRO A 264 -2.43 15.18 7.86
C PRO A 264 -2.26 13.70 8.19
N THR A 265 -2.09 12.83 7.18
CA THR A 265 -1.84 11.39 7.40
C THR A 265 -0.52 11.15 8.09
N VAL A 266 0.57 11.72 7.57
CA VAL A 266 1.92 11.56 8.14
C VAL A 266 1.97 12.13 9.57
N HIS A 267 1.40 13.30 9.79
CA HIS A 267 1.33 13.92 11.11
C HIS A 267 0.47 13.11 12.10
N ALA A 268 -0.66 12.57 11.67
CA ALA A 268 -1.51 11.73 12.51
C ALA A 268 -0.80 10.45 12.93
N MET A 269 -0.13 9.78 11.97
CA MET A 269 0.68 8.61 12.24
C MET A 269 1.79 8.90 13.25
N ALA A 270 2.52 10.01 13.10
CA ALA A 270 3.56 10.42 14.03
C ALA A 270 3.02 10.71 15.43
N ARG A 271 1.89 11.42 15.56
CA ARG A 271 1.22 11.71 16.83
C ARG A 271 0.73 10.46 17.57
N GLU A 272 0.37 9.41 16.82
CA GLU A 272 -0.01 8.12 17.41
C GLU A 272 1.21 7.24 17.79
N GLY A 273 2.43 7.76 17.68
CA GLY A 273 3.66 7.04 17.98
C GLY A 273 4.02 5.99 16.91
N ARG A 274 3.54 6.17 15.71
CA ARG A 274 3.74 5.28 14.54
C ARG A 274 4.28 6.08 13.34
N PRO A 275 5.44 6.79 13.46
CA PRO A 275 5.96 7.59 12.36
C PRO A 275 6.10 6.76 11.10
N PHE A 276 5.54 7.24 10.00
CA PHE A 276 5.57 6.53 8.73
C PHE A 276 6.90 6.82 8.00
N ARG A 277 7.59 5.77 7.57
CA ARG A 277 8.79 5.86 6.73
C ARG A 277 8.68 4.86 5.60
N GLY A 278 9.01 5.29 4.38
CA GLY A 278 8.92 4.45 3.20
C GLY A 278 8.04 5.05 2.11
N ILE A 279 7.44 4.21 1.29
CA ILE A 279 6.55 4.62 0.21
C ILE A 279 5.12 4.62 0.74
N LEU A 280 4.49 5.79 0.72
CA LEU A 280 3.07 5.99 1.00
C LEU A 280 2.33 6.14 -0.34
N TYR A 281 1.43 5.21 -0.61
CA TYR A 281 0.52 5.31 -1.74
C TYR A 281 -0.88 5.66 -1.22
N ALA A 282 -1.48 6.71 -1.75
CA ALA A 282 -2.84 7.12 -1.47
C ALA A 282 -3.71 6.89 -2.71
N GLY A 283 -4.65 5.95 -2.62
CA GLY A 283 -5.73 5.78 -3.59
C GLY A 283 -6.85 6.76 -3.29
N LEU A 284 -7.15 7.64 -4.23
CA LEU A 284 -8.09 8.75 -4.05
C LEU A 284 -9.25 8.64 -5.05
N MET A 285 -10.44 9.06 -4.60
CA MET A 285 -11.54 9.42 -5.48
C MET A 285 -11.62 10.94 -5.54
N ILE A 286 -11.51 11.51 -6.74
CA ILE A 286 -11.67 12.94 -6.97
C ILE A 286 -13.14 13.20 -7.25
N THR A 287 -13.82 13.68 -6.22
CA THR A 287 -15.26 13.99 -6.24
C THR A 287 -15.50 15.48 -6.48
N GLU A 288 -16.76 15.91 -6.61
CA GLU A 288 -17.12 17.32 -6.68
C GLU A 288 -16.69 18.11 -5.43
N ASP A 289 -16.63 17.45 -4.25
CA ASP A 289 -16.19 18.03 -2.97
C ASP A 289 -14.65 18.01 -2.79
N GLY A 290 -13.93 17.49 -3.77
CA GLY A 290 -12.48 17.37 -3.78
C GLY A 290 -11.95 15.95 -3.54
N PRO A 291 -10.66 15.81 -3.17
CA PRO A 291 -10.03 14.51 -3.00
C PRO A 291 -10.53 13.78 -1.75
N MET A 292 -10.94 12.53 -1.91
CA MET A 292 -11.42 11.64 -0.85
C MET A 292 -10.59 10.36 -0.82
N VAL A 293 -10.08 9.97 0.33
CA VAL A 293 -9.27 8.75 0.48
C VAL A 293 -10.14 7.52 0.35
N LEU A 294 -9.77 6.64 -0.58
CA LEU A 294 -10.32 5.30 -0.74
C LEU A 294 -9.58 4.27 0.10
N GLU A 295 -8.24 4.33 0.04
CA GLU A 295 -7.32 3.44 0.76
C GLU A 295 -5.92 4.03 0.79
N TYR A 296 -5.07 3.52 1.69
CA TYR A 296 -3.63 3.66 1.62
C TYR A 296 -2.98 2.32 1.36
N ASN A 297 -1.86 2.35 0.63
CA ASN A 297 -0.90 1.26 0.59
C ASN A 297 0.45 1.77 1.14
N VAL A 298 1.18 0.90 1.82
CA VAL A 298 2.41 1.26 2.54
C VAL A 298 3.68 0.83 1.82
N ARG A 299 3.56 0.70 0.51
CA ARG A 299 4.58 0.24 -0.45
C ARG A 299 4.28 0.83 -1.83
N GLY A 300 5.19 0.66 -2.76
CA GLY A 300 4.95 1.03 -4.16
C GLY A 300 3.74 0.32 -4.76
N GLY A 301 3.03 0.99 -5.64
CA GLY A 301 1.95 0.39 -6.40
C GLY A 301 2.48 -0.68 -7.38
N ASP A 302 1.63 -1.61 -7.77
CA ASP A 302 1.84 -2.60 -8.81
C ASP A 302 0.55 -2.61 -9.64
N PRO A 303 0.54 -2.01 -10.86
CA PRO A 303 1.69 -1.74 -11.74
C PRO A 303 2.27 -0.31 -11.73
N GLU A 304 1.87 0.60 -10.85
CA GLU A 304 2.23 2.04 -10.94
C GLU A 304 3.73 2.32 -10.84
N MET A 305 4.51 1.40 -10.28
CA MET A 305 5.98 1.53 -10.15
C MET A 305 6.74 0.89 -11.33
N GLU A 306 6.06 0.31 -12.29
CA GLU A 306 6.67 -0.29 -13.47
C GLU A 306 6.90 0.74 -14.57
#